data_74258f162f539e243706ff47923ea66a
#
_entry.id   74258f162f539e243706ff47923ea66a
#
_cell.length_a   1.000
_cell.length_b   1.000
_cell.length_c   1.000
_cell.angle_alpha   90.00
_cell.angle_beta   90.00
_cell.angle_gamma   90.00
#
_symmetry.space_group_name_H-M   'P 1'
#
loop_
_entity.id
_entity.type
_entity.pdbx_description
1 polymer ?
#
loop_
_entity_poly.entity_id
_entity_poly.type
_entity_poly.pdbx_seq_one_letter_code
_entity_poly.pdbx_strand_id
1 'polypeptide(L)'
;MSIEIFVCTKLSVSLLQPYLSKLPKKIKGENEDTSDPYDGKISLREAVAYSGVAGTPVTFAEGIKNVSVGKTILIDGKTEICHNDPINRVLIKGSGSFRVLENGSLTLRSLCFEPLQDAEVEHGCAVFVQGGSVYADNCRFTGCNSTVSGGAVYAAGGTVRVKNSQFYMCAAPKAAAVYLADNAKADMLNTTFFMSMRSATVLENHGSRLNLVNSAVTNNQLVTDERCVMVSDGETNVINSIIMSNSAENDVSGTARYFAVAYNTACDGVTYDRYCRSYQPEELFCLNYLGWPAYDDLSFGVAPRLKEPAAQGCLVAAKDGTLRLSCDGMTYTDTGVTAVWTAEELSADCAGNKRGSIFGAYAKLFVPYRLGDVNGDGTVNISDATLLRRYLAGYQVTDPERVKLCGKILHHGAFDGEITINDATEIQRYLAEFETASPIGREIESH
;
A
#
# COMPACT_ATOMS: atom_id res chain seq x y z
N MET A 1 -19.64 21.29 -6.12
CA MET A 1 -18.24 21.44 -6.55
C MET A 1 -18.15 20.88 -7.95
N SER A 2 -17.74 21.68 -8.94
CA SER A 2 -17.79 21.30 -10.36
C SER A 2 -16.71 20.28 -10.69
N ILE A 3 -17.06 19.26 -11.43
CA ILE A 3 -16.13 18.24 -11.93
C ILE A 3 -15.83 18.58 -13.38
N GLU A 4 -14.61 19.03 -13.65
CA GLU A 4 -14.09 19.12 -15.02
C GLU A 4 -13.18 17.92 -15.25
N ILE A 5 -13.65 16.93 -16.02
CA ILE A 5 -12.81 15.83 -16.49
C ILE A 5 -12.38 16.19 -17.89
N PHE A 6 -11.08 16.41 -18.12
CA PHE A 6 -10.54 16.67 -19.44
C PHE A 6 -10.06 15.35 -20.06
N VAL A 7 -10.57 15.08 -21.26
CA VAL A 7 -9.96 14.11 -22.16
C VAL A 7 -8.83 14.85 -22.89
N CYS A 8 -7.59 14.60 -22.49
CA CYS A 8 -6.43 15.22 -23.13
C CYS A 8 -6.23 14.61 -24.52
N THR A 9 -6.63 15.32 -25.57
CA THR A 9 -6.48 14.87 -26.94
C THR A 9 -5.39 15.63 -27.68
N LYS A 10 -4.42 14.89 -28.23
CA LYS A 10 -3.64 15.32 -29.39
C LYS A 10 -4.28 14.94 -30.74
N LEU A 11 -5.52 14.46 -30.77
CA LEU A 11 -6.19 14.03 -32.00
C LEU A 11 -7.47 14.80 -32.23
N SER A 12 -7.41 15.55 -33.35
CA SER A 12 -8.50 16.21 -34.09
C SER A 12 -9.74 16.57 -33.27
N VAL A 13 -9.68 17.71 -32.66
CA VAL A 13 -10.80 18.53 -32.18
C VAL A 13 -11.97 18.60 -33.19
N SER A 14 -11.75 18.22 -34.43
CA SER A 14 -12.73 18.34 -35.52
C SER A 14 -13.96 17.43 -35.43
N LEU A 15 -13.85 16.26 -34.79
CA LEU A 15 -14.99 15.35 -34.60
C LEU A 15 -15.82 15.65 -33.34
N LEU A 16 -15.20 16.22 -32.32
CA LEU A 16 -15.87 16.61 -31.07
C LEU A 16 -16.29 18.08 -31.05
N GLN A 17 -15.80 18.90 -31.98
CA GLN A 17 -16.08 20.34 -32.06
C GLN A 17 -17.59 20.69 -32.09
N PRO A 18 -18.49 19.93 -32.71
CA PRO A 18 -19.92 20.20 -32.65
C PRO A 18 -20.50 20.00 -31.23
N TYR A 19 -19.89 19.15 -30.40
CA TYR A 19 -20.30 18.86 -29.01
C TYR A 19 -19.62 19.80 -28.03
N LEU A 20 -18.31 20.02 -28.18
CA LEU A 20 -17.52 20.90 -27.31
C LEU A 20 -17.91 22.37 -27.44
N SER A 21 -18.38 22.82 -28.59
CA SER A 21 -18.86 24.19 -28.80
C SER A 21 -20.16 24.52 -28.08
N LYS A 22 -20.91 23.51 -27.64
CA LYS A 22 -22.17 23.65 -26.90
C LYS A 22 -21.99 23.51 -25.37
N LEU A 23 -20.82 23.15 -24.88
CA LEU A 23 -20.56 23.07 -23.47
C LEU A 23 -20.42 24.47 -22.87
N PRO A 24 -21.11 24.79 -21.77
CA PRO A 24 -20.96 26.07 -21.10
C PRO A 24 -19.55 26.23 -20.53
N LYS A 25 -18.98 27.43 -20.73
CA LYS A 25 -17.59 27.76 -20.32
C LYS A 25 -17.35 27.84 -18.80
N LYS A 26 -18.35 27.54 -17.98
CA LYS A 26 -18.25 27.51 -16.51
C LYS A 26 -19.19 26.47 -15.95
N ILE A 27 -18.62 25.48 -15.28
CA ILE A 27 -19.32 24.38 -14.63
C ILE A 27 -19.51 24.69 -13.14
N LYS A 28 -20.77 24.74 -12.70
CA LYS A 28 -21.13 24.72 -11.27
C LYS A 28 -21.52 23.29 -10.94
N GLY A 29 -20.83 22.71 -9.93
CA GLY A 29 -20.92 21.30 -9.64
C GLY A 29 -22.19 20.83 -8.97
N GLU A 30 -22.55 19.61 -9.24
CA GLU A 30 -23.23 18.67 -8.35
C GLU A 30 -22.65 17.27 -8.62
N ASN A 31 -22.50 16.48 -7.54
CA ASN A 31 -21.82 15.17 -7.55
C ASN A 31 -22.70 14.04 -8.12
N GLU A 32 -23.42 14.26 -9.20
CA GLU A 32 -24.28 13.23 -9.77
C GLU A 32 -23.57 12.51 -10.92
N ASP A 33 -23.52 11.19 -10.80
CA ASP A 33 -23.13 10.28 -11.88
C ASP A 33 -24.28 10.22 -12.92
N THR A 34 -24.44 11.32 -13.65
CA THR A 34 -25.45 11.41 -14.72
C THR A 34 -24.85 10.98 -16.05
N SER A 35 -25.68 10.52 -16.96
CA SER A 35 -25.32 10.24 -18.33
C SER A 35 -26.02 11.21 -19.29
N ASP A 36 -26.25 12.44 -18.85
CA ASP A 36 -26.87 13.49 -19.66
C ASP A 36 -25.80 14.38 -20.31
N PRO A 37 -25.43 14.17 -21.58
CA PRO A 37 -24.39 14.94 -22.26
C PRO A 37 -24.75 16.41 -22.47
N TYR A 38 -25.95 16.85 -22.06
CA TYR A 38 -26.46 18.22 -22.26
C TYR A 38 -26.57 19.01 -20.93
N ASP A 39 -26.21 18.41 -19.78
CA ASP A 39 -26.28 19.10 -18.49
C ASP A 39 -25.11 20.09 -18.26
N GLY A 40 -24.17 20.12 -19.20
CA GLY A 40 -23.00 21.00 -19.15
C GLY A 40 -21.89 20.56 -18.20
N LYS A 41 -21.93 19.31 -17.73
CA LYS A 41 -20.94 18.66 -16.88
C LYS A 41 -20.46 17.39 -17.59
N ILE A 42 -19.29 16.91 -17.23
CA ILE A 42 -18.80 15.61 -17.70
C ILE A 42 -18.63 14.74 -16.47
N SER A 43 -19.48 13.74 -16.33
CA SER A 43 -19.36 12.71 -15.31
C SER A 43 -18.21 11.74 -15.64
N LEU A 44 -17.72 11.00 -14.62
CA LEU A 44 -16.70 9.96 -14.86
C LEU A 44 -17.20 8.91 -15.85
N ARG A 45 -18.49 8.57 -15.82
CA ARG A 45 -19.15 7.62 -16.74
C ARG A 45 -19.06 8.10 -18.18
N GLU A 46 -19.37 9.35 -18.42
CA GLU A 46 -19.28 9.94 -19.76
C GLU A 46 -17.85 10.02 -20.25
N ALA A 47 -16.91 10.46 -19.37
CA ALA A 47 -15.49 10.51 -19.69
C ALA A 47 -14.94 9.12 -20.08
N VAL A 48 -15.35 8.06 -19.38
CA VAL A 48 -14.99 6.68 -19.70
C VAL A 48 -15.57 6.26 -21.05
N ALA A 49 -16.84 6.57 -21.33
CA ALA A 49 -17.46 6.27 -22.62
C ALA A 49 -16.74 6.98 -23.78
N TYR A 50 -16.38 8.25 -23.63
CA TYR A 50 -15.60 8.99 -24.62
C TYR A 50 -14.18 8.43 -24.77
N SER A 51 -13.51 8.08 -23.68
CA SER A 51 -12.18 7.49 -23.69
C SER A 51 -12.14 6.17 -24.46
N GLY A 52 -13.14 5.32 -24.29
CA GLY A 52 -13.27 4.05 -25.02
C GLY A 52 -13.34 4.24 -26.53
N VAL A 53 -13.99 5.30 -27.00
CA VAL A 53 -14.11 5.62 -28.44
C VAL A 53 -12.87 6.36 -28.96
N ALA A 54 -12.35 7.30 -28.18
CA ALA A 54 -11.23 8.16 -28.60
C ALA A 54 -9.85 7.52 -28.39
N GLY A 55 -9.74 6.46 -27.61
CA GLY A 55 -8.46 5.81 -27.25
C GLY A 55 -7.54 6.69 -26.39
N THR A 56 -8.11 7.68 -25.68
CA THR A 56 -7.36 8.65 -24.88
C THR A 56 -7.61 8.43 -23.38
N PRO A 57 -6.63 8.68 -22.50
CA PRO A 57 -6.84 8.52 -21.07
C PRO A 57 -7.83 9.56 -20.52
N VAL A 58 -8.59 9.16 -19.52
CA VAL A 58 -9.36 10.06 -18.65
C VAL A 58 -8.42 10.67 -17.65
N THR A 59 -8.32 11.99 -17.65
CA THR A 59 -7.53 12.76 -16.67
C THR A 59 -8.42 13.77 -15.95
N PHE A 60 -7.98 14.23 -14.80
CA PHE A 60 -8.73 15.16 -13.96
C PHE A 60 -8.15 16.55 -14.07
N ALA A 61 -9.04 17.56 -14.16
CA ALA A 61 -8.63 18.95 -14.16
C ALA A 61 -8.02 19.34 -12.79
N GLU A 62 -7.22 20.40 -12.80
CA GLU A 62 -6.62 20.96 -11.58
C GLU A 62 -7.72 21.32 -10.56
N GLY A 63 -7.49 20.96 -9.30
CA GLY A 63 -8.43 21.21 -8.20
C GLY A 63 -9.52 20.16 -8.00
N ILE A 64 -9.67 19.19 -8.90
CA ILE A 64 -10.57 18.04 -8.70
C ILE A 64 -9.97 17.12 -7.63
N LYS A 65 -10.65 17.00 -6.49
CA LYS A 65 -10.24 16.14 -5.38
C LYS A 65 -11.05 14.85 -5.28
N ASN A 66 -12.28 14.87 -5.77
CA ASN A 66 -13.16 13.70 -5.71
C ASN A 66 -14.16 13.69 -6.87
N VAL A 67 -14.58 12.49 -7.24
CA VAL A 67 -15.66 12.21 -8.19
C VAL A 67 -16.55 11.12 -7.63
N SER A 68 -17.84 11.16 -8.00
CA SER A 68 -18.81 10.16 -7.55
C SER A 68 -19.15 9.18 -8.68
N VAL A 69 -19.31 7.91 -8.31
CA VAL A 69 -19.79 6.83 -9.18
C VAL A 69 -21.03 6.22 -8.52
N GLY A 70 -22.21 6.58 -8.99
CA GLY A 70 -23.48 6.14 -8.40
C GLY A 70 -23.93 4.75 -8.87
N LYS A 71 -23.47 4.32 -10.05
CA LYS A 71 -23.80 3.01 -10.64
C LYS A 71 -22.56 2.40 -11.26
N THR A 72 -22.56 1.07 -11.39
CA THR A 72 -21.46 0.33 -12.04
C THR A 72 -21.17 0.88 -13.45
N ILE A 73 -19.89 1.11 -13.72
CA ILE A 73 -19.36 1.49 -15.03
C ILE A 73 -18.84 0.23 -15.72
N LEU A 74 -19.38 -0.11 -16.87
CA LEU A 74 -18.93 -1.25 -17.68
C LEU A 74 -17.72 -0.84 -18.53
N ILE A 75 -16.69 -1.66 -18.51
CA ILE A 75 -15.48 -1.49 -19.32
C ILE A 75 -15.38 -2.66 -20.29
N ASP A 76 -15.66 -2.39 -21.56
CA ASP A 76 -15.63 -3.37 -22.66
C ASP A 76 -14.62 -3.00 -23.75
N GLY A 77 -13.63 -2.22 -23.39
CA GLY A 77 -12.54 -1.77 -24.25
C GLY A 77 -11.38 -1.26 -23.42
N LYS A 78 -10.40 -0.68 -24.10
CA LYS A 78 -9.25 -0.10 -23.41
C LYS A 78 -9.62 1.24 -22.77
N THR A 79 -9.54 1.32 -21.47
CA THR A 79 -9.81 2.53 -20.68
C THR A 79 -8.66 2.79 -19.73
N GLU A 80 -8.18 4.01 -19.67
CA GLU A 80 -7.18 4.46 -18.71
C GLU A 80 -7.74 5.67 -17.94
N ILE A 81 -7.70 5.60 -16.61
CA ILE A 81 -8.11 6.69 -15.71
C ILE A 81 -6.90 7.02 -14.84
N CYS A 82 -6.38 8.22 -14.95
CA CYS A 82 -5.14 8.60 -14.29
C CYS A 82 -5.18 10.01 -13.71
N HIS A 83 -4.50 10.16 -12.57
CA HIS A 83 -4.15 11.47 -12.03
C HIS A 83 -2.63 11.65 -12.08
N ASN A 84 -2.20 12.87 -12.42
CA ASN A 84 -0.77 13.15 -12.63
C ASN A 84 -0.01 13.38 -11.31
N ASP A 85 -0.73 13.70 -10.23
CA ASP A 85 -0.10 13.86 -8.91
C ASP A 85 -0.11 12.52 -8.16
N PRO A 86 1.06 11.94 -7.89
CA PRO A 86 1.14 10.65 -7.19
C PRO A 86 0.85 10.77 -5.68
N ILE A 87 0.89 11.98 -5.14
CA ILE A 87 0.69 12.27 -3.71
C ILE A 87 -0.78 12.58 -3.43
N ASN A 88 -1.37 13.52 -4.19
CA ASN A 88 -2.74 13.96 -4.01
C ASN A 88 -3.67 13.19 -4.94
N ARG A 89 -4.01 11.95 -4.57
CA ARG A 89 -4.88 11.09 -5.36
C ARG A 89 -6.29 11.67 -5.49
N VAL A 90 -6.90 11.47 -6.64
CA VAL A 90 -8.33 11.76 -6.80
C VAL A 90 -9.15 10.66 -6.16
N LEU A 91 -10.13 11.06 -5.37
CA LEU A 91 -10.98 10.18 -4.60
C LEU A 91 -12.22 9.77 -5.42
N ILE A 92 -12.37 8.48 -5.67
CA ILE A 92 -13.54 7.87 -6.32
C ILE A 92 -14.49 7.42 -5.22
N LYS A 93 -15.66 8.07 -5.14
CA LYS A 93 -16.70 7.82 -4.14
C LYS A 93 -17.97 7.25 -4.79
N GLY A 94 -18.84 6.71 -3.98
CA GLY A 94 -20.18 6.30 -4.40
C GLY A 94 -20.45 4.82 -4.22
N SER A 95 -21.62 4.37 -4.69
CA SER A 95 -22.08 2.98 -4.60
C SER A 95 -21.80 2.16 -5.86
N GLY A 96 -21.25 2.79 -6.90
CA GLY A 96 -20.91 2.12 -8.16
C GLY A 96 -19.48 1.58 -8.15
N SER A 97 -19.23 0.58 -8.96
CA SER A 97 -17.94 -0.07 -9.18
C SER A 97 -17.53 -0.02 -10.64
N PHE A 98 -16.30 -0.43 -10.96
CA PHE A 98 -15.90 -0.74 -12.33
C PHE A 98 -16.05 -2.23 -12.60
N ARG A 99 -16.82 -2.60 -13.62
CA ARG A 99 -16.95 -3.98 -14.08
C ARG A 99 -16.24 -4.14 -15.41
N VAL A 100 -15.14 -4.90 -15.40
CA VAL A 100 -14.27 -5.10 -16.57
C VAL A 100 -14.66 -6.39 -17.25
N LEU A 101 -15.24 -6.28 -18.45
CA LEU A 101 -15.72 -7.41 -19.24
C LEU A 101 -14.56 -8.09 -19.98
N GLU A 102 -14.82 -9.21 -20.63
CA GLU A 102 -13.82 -10.08 -21.27
C GLU A 102 -12.87 -9.33 -22.22
N ASN A 103 -13.40 -8.40 -23.02
CA ASN A 103 -12.59 -7.57 -23.93
C ASN A 103 -12.06 -6.29 -23.26
N GLY A 104 -12.44 -6.05 -22.00
CA GLY A 104 -12.12 -4.83 -21.28
C GLY A 104 -10.68 -4.82 -20.74
N SER A 105 -10.08 -3.66 -20.80
CA SER A 105 -8.78 -3.38 -20.15
C SER A 105 -8.85 -2.04 -19.43
N LEU A 106 -8.77 -2.08 -18.11
CA LEU A 106 -8.82 -0.90 -17.24
C LEU A 106 -7.46 -0.62 -16.62
N THR A 107 -6.93 0.57 -16.86
CA THR A 107 -5.74 1.08 -16.19
C THR A 107 -6.13 2.19 -15.21
N LEU A 108 -5.71 2.07 -13.97
CA LEU A 108 -5.96 3.02 -12.89
C LEU A 108 -4.62 3.53 -12.34
N ARG A 109 -4.43 4.86 -12.27
CA ARG A 109 -3.20 5.45 -11.74
C ARG A 109 -3.49 6.59 -10.76
N SER A 110 -2.86 6.54 -9.59
CA SER A 110 -2.93 7.60 -8.57
C SER A 110 -4.37 7.96 -8.15
N LEU A 111 -5.17 6.94 -7.88
CA LEU A 111 -6.56 7.06 -7.46
C LEU A 111 -6.76 6.50 -6.05
N CYS A 112 -7.73 7.06 -5.33
CA CYS A 112 -8.20 6.52 -4.06
C CYS A 112 -9.66 6.11 -4.20
N PHE A 113 -9.98 4.87 -3.89
CA PHE A 113 -11.34 4.35 -3.84
C PHE A 113 -11.84 4.38 -2.41
N GLU A 114 -12.92 5.11 -2.17
CA GLU A 114 -13.61 5.19 -0.88
C GLU A 114 -15.12 5.13 -1.13
N PRO A 115 -15.68 3.93 -1.36
CA PRO A 115 -17.09 3.77 -1.63
C PRO A 115 -17.94 4.15 -0.40
N LEU A 116 -19.22 4.45 -0.64
CA LEU A 116 -20.16 4.69 0.46
C LEU A 116 -20.36 3.39 1.25
N GLN A 117 -20.38 3.51 2.58
CA GLN A 117 -20.46 2.35 3.48
C GLN A 117 -21.76 1.53 3.33
N ASP A 118 -22.82 2.16 2.84
CA ASP A 118 -24.14 1.54 2.64
C ASP A 118 -24.33 0.99 1.21
N ALA A 119 -23.24 0.89 0.43
CA ALA A 119 -23.31 0.34 -0.92
C ALA A 119 -23.51 -1.18 -0.86
N GLU A 120 -24.66 -1.66 -1.35
CA GLU A 120 -24.96 -3.10 -1.48
C GLU A 120 -24.31 -3.70 -2.73
N VAL A 121 -22.97 -3.72 -2.76
CA VAL A 121 -22.21 -4.36 -3.83
C VAL A 121 -21.87 -5.79 -3.39
N GLU A 122 -22.31 -6.78 -4.17
CA GLU A 122 -22.07 -8.20 -3.82
C GLU A 122 -20.59 -8.57 -3.95
N HIS A 123 -19.92 -8.12 -4.99
CA HIS A 123 -18.55 -8.50 -5.33
C HIS A 123 -17.72 -7.32 -5.82
N GLY A 124 -16.49 -7.16 -5.33
CA GLY A 124 -15.53 -6.21 -5.85
C GLY A 124 -16.01 -4.77 -5.82
N CYS A 125 -16.15 -4.19 -4.64
CA CYS A 125 -16.74 -2.87 -4.45
C CYS A 125 -16.05 -1.76 -5.27
N ALA A 126 -14.74 -1.84 -5.50
CA ALA A 126 -14.03 -0.95 -6.40
C ALA A 126 -13.98 -1.50 -7.84
N VAL A 127 -13.60 -2.78 -7.98
CA VAL A 127 -13.40 -3.39 -9.30
C VAL A 127 -13.87 -4.84 -9.31
N PHE A 128 -14.70 -5.17 -10.29
CA PHE A 128 -15.07 -6.53 -10.62
C PHE A 128 -14.50 -6.88 -12.01
N VAL A 129 -13.56 -7.82 -12.08
CA VAL A 129 -13.01 -8.34 -13.35
C VAL A 129 -13.78 -9.57 -13.77
N GLN A 130 -14.37 -9.52 -14.94
CA GLN A 130 -15.10 -10.63 -15.57
C GLN A 130 -14.41 -11.02 -16.88
N GLY A 131 -13.31 -11.74 -16.79
CA GLY A 131 -12.52 -12.20 -17.93
C GLY A 131 -11.53 -11.18 -18.51
N GLY A 132 -11.73 -9.89 -18.28
CA GLY A 132 -10.87 -8.81 -18.80
C GLY A 132 -9.57 -8.59 -18.02
N SER A 133 -9.01 -7.40 -18.09
CA SER A 133 -7.76 -7.07 -17.42
C SER A 133 -7.82 -5.75 -16.67
N VAL A 134 -7.19 -5.71 -15.48
CA VAL A 134 -7.01 -4.50 -14.69
C VAL A 134 -5.54 -4.32 -14.34
N TYR A 135 -5.07 -3.09 -14.46
CA TYR A 135 -3.79 -2.63 -13.94
C TYR A 135 -4.00 -1.42 -13.03
N ALA A 136 -3.64 -1.55 -11.76
CA ALA A 136 -3.70 -0.48 -10.78
C ALA A 136 -2.28 -0.12 -10.30
N ASP A 137 -1.89 1.14 -10.42
CA ASP A 137 -0.60 1.65 -9.98
C ASP A 137 -0.79 2.87 -9.07
N ASN A 138 -0.15 2.85 -7.92
CA ASN A 138 -0.24 3.92 -6.93
C ASN A 138 -1.70 4.20 -6.51
N CYS A 139 -2.52 3.16 -6.37
CA CYS A 139 -3.91 3.26 -5.97
C CYS A 139 -4.09 2.92 -4.48
N ARG A 140 -5.11 3.52 -3.87
CA ARG A 140 -5.53 3.21 -2.51
C ARG A 140 -6.98 2.75 -2.53
N PHE A 141 -7.24 1.58 -1.96
CA PHE A 141 -8.57 1.01 -1.77
C PHE A 141 -8.89 1.09 -0.27
N THR A 142 -9.71 2.09 0.10
CA THR A 142 -9.98 2.41 1.51
C THR A 142 -11.44 2.14 1.83
N GLY A 143 -11.70 1.37 2.89
CA GLY A 143 -13.06 1.08 3.33
C GLY A 143 -13.92 0.38 2.29
N CYS A 144 -13.30 -0.26 1.29
CA CYS A 144 -14.02 -1.02 0.28
C CYS A 144 -14.73 -2.21 0.92
N ASN A 145 -16.05 -2.25 0.79
CA ASN A 145 -16.89 -3.26 1.44
C ASN A 145 -17.82 -3.93 0.41
N SER A 146 -17.84 -5.26 0.40
CA SER A 146 -18.80 -6.03 -0.38
C SER A 146 -19.61 -6.95 0.52
N THR A 147 -20.82 -7.31 0.10
CA THR A 147 -21.74 -8.13 0.91
C THR A 147 -21.47 -9.62 0.78
N VAL A 148 -20.66 -10.06 -0.19
CA VAL A 148 -20.36 -11.48 -0.42
C VAL A 148 -18.85 -11.74 -0.45
N SER A 149 -18.10 -11.17 -1.42
CA SER A 149 -16.68 -11.49 -1.57
C SER A 149 -15.87 -10.43 -2.31
N GLY A 150 -14.55 -10.40 -2.00
CA GLY A 150 -13.62 -9.45 -2.60
C GLY A 150 -14.00 -8.02 -2.25
N GLY A 151 -13.77 -7.59 -1.01
CA GLY A 151 -14.19 -6.27 -0.54
C GLY A 151 -13.80 -5.14 -1.49
N ALA A 152 -12.58 -5.15 -2.00
CA ALA A 152 -12.13 -4.17 -2.99
C ALA A 152 -12.15 -4.73 -4.42
N VAL A 153 -11.57 -5.91 -4.63
CA VAL A 153 -11.42 -6.51 -5.97
C VAL A 153 -11.96 -7.93 -5.99
N TYR A 154 -12.77 -8.21 -6.98
CA TYR A 154 -13.22 -9.56 -7.31
C TYR A 154 -12.82 -9.87 -8.75
N ALA A 155 -12.23 -11.04 -8.98
CA ALA A 155 -11.88 -11.49 -10.33
C ALA A 155 -12.43 -12.89 -10.60
N ALA A 156 -13.32 -12.98 -11.58
CA ALA A 156 -13.79 -14.23 -12.20
C ALA A 156 -13.12 -14.34 -13.57
N GLY A 157 -11.98 -15.00 -13.62
CA GLY A 157 -11.11 -15.04 -14.77
C GLY A 157 -10.32 -13.74 -15.00
N GLY A 158 -9.60 -13.69 -16.11
CA GLY A 158 -8.86 -12.51 -16.54
C GLY A 158 -7.57 -12.23 -15.74
N THR A 159 -7.14 -10.96 -15.75
CA THR A 159 -5.85 -10.58 -15.15
C THR A 159 -5.99 -9.34 -14.26
N VAL A 160 -5.43 -9.42 -13.06
CA VAL A 160 -5.32 -8.31 -12.12
C VAL A 160 -3.85 -8.04 -11.85
N ARG A 161 -3.37 -6.84 -12.18
CA ARG A 161 -2.03 -6.38 -11.81
C ARG A 161 -2.14 -5.17 -10.90
N VAL A 162 -1.48 -5.23 -9.76
CA VAL A 162 -1.48 -4.16 -8.77
C VAL A 162 -0.06 -3.83 -8.40
N LYS A 163 0.29 -2.55 -8.45
CA LYS A 163 1.63 -2.08 -8.09
C LYS A 163 1.55 -0.85 -7.18
N ASN A 164 2.47 -0.76 -6.22
CA ASN A 164 2.62 0.43 -5.36
C ASN A 164 1.31 0.87 -4.70
N SER A 165 0.47 -0.09 -4.30
CA SER A 165 -0.91 0.19 -3.93
C SER A 165 -1.24 -0.35 -2.53
N GLN A 166 -2.34 0.12 -1.98
CA GLN A 166 -2.75 -0.22 -0.63
C GLN A 166 -4.22 -0.62 -0.57
N PHE A 167 -4.49 -1.70 0.17
CA PHE A 167 -5.82 -2.11 0.61
C PHE A 167 -5.93 -1.83 2.10
N TYR A 168 -6.77 -0.88 2.47
CA TYR A 168 -6.89 -0.35 3.82
C TYR A 168 -8.33 -0.41 4.31
N MET A 169 -8.57 -1.02 5.47
CA MET A 169 -9.90 -1.15 6.06
C MET A 169 -10.95 -1.78 5.14
N CYS A 170 -10.52 -2.68 4.24
CA CYS A 170 -11.45 -3.40 3.38
C CYS A 170 -12.20 -4.47 4.17
N ALA A 171 -13.42 -4.81 3.72
CA ALA A 171 -14.25 -5.82 4.37
C ALA A 171 -15.11 -6.60 3.37
N ALA A 172 -15.29 -7.88 3.63
CA ALA A 172 -16.27 -8.78 2.99
C ALA A 172 -16.40 -10.05 3.81
N PRO A 173 -17.50 -10.82 3.71
CA PRO A 173 -17.57 -12.15 4.32
C PRO A 173 -16.44 -13.07 3.85
N LYS A 174 -16.05 -13.00 2.57
CA LYS A 174 -14.91 -13.73 1.99
C LYS A 174 -13.95 -12.76 1.32
N ALA A 175 -12.66 -12.90 1.59
CA ALA A 175 -11.59 -12.04 1.05
C ALA A 175 -11.87 -10.54 1.25
N ALA A 176 -11.51 -10.01 2.38
CA ALA A 176 -11.67 -8.58 2.67
C ALA A 176 -11.11 -7.68 1.56
N ALA A 177 -10.00 -8.05 0.94
CA ALA A 177 -9.36 -7.28 -0.09
C ALA A 177 -9.60 -7.84 -1.49
N VAL A 178 -9.12 -9.06 -1.78
CA VAL A 178 -9.10 -9.61 -3.15
C VAL A 178 -9.56 -11.07 -3.17
N TYR A 179 -10.52 -11.33 -4.02
CA TYR A 179 -11.04 -12.68 -4.31
C TYR A 179 -10.77 -13.06 -5.77
N LEU A 180 -10.19 -14.24 -5.99
CA LEU A 180 -9.84 -14.76 -7.30
C LEU A 180 -10.53 -16.10 -7.56
N ALA A 181 -11.17 -16.22 -8.71
CA ALA A 181 -11.80 -17.45 -9.18
C ALA A 181 -11.64 -17.61 -10.71
N ASP A 182 -12.08 -18.76 -11.22
CA ASP A 182 -12.20 -19.03 -12.66
C ASP A 182 -10.88 -18.84 -13.44
N ASN A 183 -9.78 -19.35 -12.91
CA ASN A 183 -8.43 -19.22 -13.50
C ASN A 183 -7.93 -17.77 -13.64
N ALA A 184 -8.37 -16.86 -12.79
CA ALA A 184 -7.85 -15.51 -12.74
C ALA A 184 -6.33 -15.50 -12.47
N LYS A 185 -5.65 -14.45 -12.91
CA LYS A 185 -4.22 -14.25 -12.67
C LYS A 185 -4.02 -12.93 -11.97
N ALA A 186 -3.51 -12.97 -10.74
CA ALA A 186 -3.19 -11.78 -9.99
C ALA A 186 -1.68 -11.67 -9.73
N ASP A 187 -1.11 -10.56 -10.11
CA ASP A 187 0.30 -10.23 -9.87
C ASP A 187 0.35 -8.90 -9.11
N MET A 188 0.90 -8.92 -7.89
CA MET A 188 0.94 -7.77 -6.98
C MET A 188 2.37 -7.47 -6.57
N LEU A 189 2.80 -6.23 -6.78
CA LEU A 189 4.13 -5.73 -6.46
C LEU A 189 4.04 -4.54 -5.50
N ASN A 190 4.85 -4.54 -4.44
CA ASN A 190 4.89 -3.44 -3.49
C ASN A 190 3.49 -3.08 -2.95
N THR A 191 2.69 -4.09 -2.62
CA THR A 191 1.29 -3.91 -2.21
C THR A 191 1.13 -4.16 -0.72
N THR A 192 0.37 -3.30 -0.04
CA THR A 192 0.11 -3.43 1.41
C THR A 192 -1.37 -3.74 1.65
N PHE A 193 -1.63 -4.75 2.50
CA PHE A 193 -2.96 -5.12 2.97
C PHE A 193 -3.01 -4.90 4.48
N PHE A 194 -3.83 -3.95 4.92
CA PHE A 194 -3.72 -3.41 6.25
C PHE A 194 -5.09 -3.07 6.86
N MET A 195 -5.28 -3.40 8.13
CA MET A 195 -6.50 -3.13 8.90
C MET A 195 -7.81 -3.62 8.27
N SER A 196 -7.78 -4.68 7.47
CA SER A 196 -9.01 -5.33 7.02
C SER A 196 -9.80 -5.86 8.22
N MET A 197 -11.12 -5.74 8.19
CA MET A 197 -12.01 -6.05 9.31
C MET A 197 -13.24 -6.80 8.82
N ARG A 198 -13.97 -7.43 9.75
CA ARG A 198 -15.27 -8.10 9.50
C ARG A 198 -15.21 -9.17 8.39
N SER A 199 -14.09 -9.88 8.30
CA SER A 199 -13.86 -10.91 7.30
C SER A 199 -13.23 -12.14 7.93
N ALA A 200 -13.42 -13.29 7.29
CA ALA A 200 -12.70 -14.51 7.64
C ALA A 200 -11.26 -14.49 7.11
N THR A 201 -11.07 -13.84 5.97
CA THR A 201 -9.81 -13.86 5.20
C THR A 201 -9.49 -12.49 4.62
N VAL A 202 -8.23 -12.24 4.27
CA VAL A 202 -7.80 -11.04 3.54
C VAL A 202 -7.79 -11.29 2.03
N LEU A 203 -7.28 -12.45 1.63
CA LEU A 203 -7.10 -12.87 0.24
C LEU A 203 -7.67 -14.27 0.03
N GLU A 204 -8.35 -14.51 -1.07
CA GLU A 204 -8.76 -15.85 -1.47
C GLU A 204 -8.40 -16.13 -2.94
N ASN A 205 -7.80 -17.30 -3.18
CA ASN A 205 -7.38 -17.78 -4.49
C ASN A 205 -7.96 -19.16 -4.76
N HIS A 206 -9.03 -19.21 -5.55
CA HIS A 206 -9.75 -20.43 -5.91
C HIS A 206 -9.42 -20.85 -7.35
N GLY A 207 -8.65 -21.92 -7.51
CA GLY A 207 -8.26 -22.47 -8.81
C GLY A 207 -7.55 -21.46 -9.72
N SER A 208 -6.96 -20.42 -9.15
CA SER A 208 -6.38 -19.26 -9.84
C SER A 208 -4.89 -19.11 -9.53
N ARG A 209 -4.24 -18.05 -10.04
CA ARG A 209 -2.84 -17.75 -9.71
C ARG A 209 -2.72 -16.43 -8.99
N LEU A 210 -2.04 -16.44 -7.83
CA LEU A 210 -1.71 -15.24 -7.06
C LEU A 210 -0.20 -15.16 -6.84
N ASN A 211 0.41 -14.06 -7.25
CA ASN A 211 1.79 -13.73 -6.93
C ASN A 211 1.83 -12.44 -6.10
N LEU A 212 2.38 -12.53 -4.89
CA LEU A 212 2.68 -11.38 -4.02
C LEU A 212 4.19 -11.17 -3.98
N VAL A 213 4.65 -10.06 -4.50
CA VAL A 213 6.08 -9.73 -4.57
C VAL A 213 6.35 -8.45 -3.79
N ASN A 214 7.34 -8.46 -2.92
CA ASN A 214 7.71 -7.30 -2.11
C ASN A 214 6.47 -6.68 -1.43
N SER A 215 5.60 -7.47 -0.85
CA SER A 215 4.30 -7.03 -0.34
C SER A 215 4.18 -7.25 1.17
N ALA A 216 3.20 -6.63 1.81
CA ALA A 216 2.97 -6.80 3.24
C ALA A 216 1.48 -7.05 3.52
N VAL A 217 1.17 -8.13 4.22
CA VAL A 217 -0.16 -8.44 4.76
C VAL A 217 -0.04 -8.43 6.28
N THR A 218 -0.50 -7.36 6.92
CA THR A 218 -0.22 -7.15 8.34
C THR A 218 -1.33 -6.35 9.03
N ASN A 219 -1.48 -6.58 10.32
CA ASN A 219 -2.45 -5.91 11.20
C ASN A 219 -3.90 -6.00 10.70
N ASN A 220 -4.29 -7.13 10.10
CA ASN A 220 -5.66 -7.38 9.70
C ASN A 220 -6.43 -8.04 10.87
N GLN A 221 -7.62 -7.52 11.18
CA GLN A 221 -8.46 -7.97 12.30
C GLN A 221 -9.59 -8.86 11.77
N LEU A 222 -9.32 -10.15 11.71
CA LEU A 222 -10.26 -11.15 11.25
C LEU A 222 -11.17 -11.60 12.39
N VAL A 223 -12.43 -11.93 12.11
CA VAL A 223 -13.50 -12.01 13.14
C VAL A 223 -14.26 -13.34 13.20
N THR A 224 -13.78 -14.39 12.58
CA THR A 224 -14.43 -15.71 12.60
C THR A 224 -13.59 -16.77 13.32
N ASP A 225 -14.20 -17.92 13.65
CA ASP A 225 -13.51 -19.02 14.34
C ASP A 225 -12.49 -19.75 13.44
N GLU A 226 -12.62 -19.65 12.11
CA GLU A 226 -11.69 -20.23 11.13
C GLU A 226 -10.89 -19.13 10.40
N ARG A 227 -10.20 -18.30 11.16
CA ARG A 227 -9.46 -17.15 10.65
C ARG A 227 -8.16 -17.58 10.00
N CYS A 228 -7.97 -17.21 8.74
CA CYS A 228 -6.67 -17.26 8.08
C CYS A 228 -6.45 -16.03 7.21
N VAL A 229 -5.18 -15.69 6.97
CA VAL A 229 -4.85 -14.53 6.15
C VAL A 229 -5.20 -14.78 4.68
N MET A 230 -4.89 -15.99 4.20
CA MET A 230 -5.16 -16.41 2.83
C MET A 230 -5.83 -17.79 2.78
N VAL A 231 -6.83 -17.95 1.91
CA VAL A 231 -7.30 -19.24 1.42
C VAL A 231 -6.72 -19.48 0.04
N SER A 232 -6.13 -20.65 -0.21
CA SER A 232 -5.53 -20.97 -1.50
C SER A 232 -5.69 -22.44 -1.86
N ASP A 233 -6.50 -22.70 -2.86
CA ASP A 233 -6.55 -23.99 -3.57
C ASP A 233 -5.98 -23.90 -5.00
N GLY A 234 -5.48 -22.73 -5.39
CA GLY A 234 -4.79 -22.44 -6.63
C GLY A 234 -3.28 -22.32 -6.46
N GLU A 235 -2.60 -21.76 -7.46
CA GLU A 235 -1.17 -21.45 -7.40
C GLU A 235 -0.95 -20.12 -6.65
N THR A 236 -0.34 -20.17 -5.46
CA THR A 236 0.00 -18.95 -4.69
C THR A 236 1.49 -18.91 -4.40
N ASN A 237 2.12 -17.79 -4.79
CA ASN A 237 3.53 -17.52 -4.56
C ASN A 237 3.68 -16.20 -3.80
N VAL A 238 4.40 -16.24 -2.69
CA VAL A 238 4.72 -15.08 -1.85
C VAL A 238 6.23 -14.90 -1.84
N ILE A 239 6.70 -13.75 -2.32
CA ILE A 239 8.12 -13.52 -2.61
C ILE A 239 8.58 -12.23 -1.91
N ASN A 240 9.63 -12.32 -1.10
CA ASN A 240 10.24 -11.21 -0.34
C ASN A 240 9.22 -10.34 0.38
N SER A 241 8.27 -10.96 1.04
CA SER A 241 7.07 -10.33 1.59
C SER A 241 6.95 -10.55 3.09
N ILE A 242 6.01 -9.86 3.71
CA ILE A 242 5.67 -9.97 5.14
C ILE A 242 4.23 -10.48 5.27
N ILE A 243 4.03 -11.58 5.99
CA ILE A 243 2.72 -12.10 6.39
C ILE A 243 2.74 -12.27 7.90
N MET A 244 2.41 -11.21 8.65
CA MET A 244 2.59 -11.20 10.11
C MET A 244 1.60 -10.26 10.81
N SER A 245 1.47 -10.48 12.13
CA SER A 245 0.68 -9.61 13.02
C SER A 245 -0.78 -9.46 12.59
N ASN A 246 -1.34 -10.51 12.02
CA ASN A 246 -2.75 -10.59 11.71
C ASN A 246 -3.46 -11.35 12.85
N SER A 247 -4.71 -11.00 13.18
CA SER A 247 -5.49 -11.74 14.16
C SER A 247 -6.07 -13.03 13.55
N ALA A 248 -5.20 -13.84 12.96
CA ALA A 248 -5.52 -15.12 12.34
C ALA A 248 -4.89 -16.26 13.14
N GLU A 249 -5.52 -17.43 13.12
CA GLU A 249 -4.95 -18.65 13.70
C GLU A 249 -3.86 -19.23 12.81
N ASN A 250 -4.04 -19.08 11.48
CA ASN A 250 -3.10 -19.52 10.47
C ASN A 250 -2.90 -18.44 9.40
N ASP A 251 -1.68 -18.35 8.84
CA ASP A 251 -1.43 -17.43 7.73
C ASP A 251 -2.08 -17.93 6.43
N VAL A 252 -2.11 -19.24 6.19
CA VAL A 252 -2.67 -19.85 4.97
C VAL A 252 -3.50 -21.08 5.31
N SER A 253 -4.68 -21.17 4.70
CA SER A 253 -5.46 -22.41 4.59
C SER A 253 -5.37 -22.91 3.14
N GLY A 254 -4.82 -24.10 2.91
CA GLY A 254 -4.55 -24.66 1.60
C GLY A 254 -3.07 -24.68 1.24
N THR A 255 -2.70 -24.31 0.01
CA THR A 255 -1.33 -24.43 -0.49
C THR A 255 -0.71 -23.11 -0.93
N ALA A 256 0.56 -22.85 -0.57
CA ALA A 256 1.32 -21.73 -1.04
C ALA A 256 2.83 -22.04 -1.10
N ARG A 257 3.58 -21.27 -1.88
CA ARG A 257 5.04 -21.28 -1.90
C ARG A 257 5.58 -19.95 -1.38
N TYR A 258 6.36 -20.00 -0.33
CA TYR A 258 7.01 -18.85 0.28
C TYR A 258 8.49 -18.79 -0.08
N PHE A 259 8.93 -17.65 -0.58
CA PHE A 259 10.29 -17.36 -0.97
C PHE A 259 10.79 -16.09 -0.28
N ALA A 260 11.70 -16.21 0.67
CA ALA A 260 12.17 -15.09 1.50
C ALA A 260 10.98 -14.34 2.14
N VAL A 261 10.17 -15.02 2.93
CA VAL A 261 8.99 -14.44 3.59
C VAL A 261 9.24 -14.34 5.09
N ALA A 262 8.91 -13.17 5.67
CA ALA A 262 8.77 -13.00 7.10
C ALA A 262 7.34 -13.38 7.53
N TYR A 263 7.20 -14.37 8.42
CA TYR A 263 5.91 -14.91 8.83
C TYR A 263 5.87 -15.14 10.34
N ASN A 264 4.65 -15.31 10.91
CA ASN A 264 4.45 -15.53 12.34
C ASN A 264 4.49 -17.00 12.70
N THR A 265 3.62 -17.78 12.07
CA THR A 265 3.43 -19.21 12.37
C THR A 265 3.54 -20.02 11.10
N ALA A 266 4.28 -21.13 11.17
CA ALA A 266 4.36 -22.06 10.05
C ALA A 266 3.02 -22.76 9.83
N CYS A 267 2.58 -22.87 8.59
CA CYS A 267 1.34 -23.49 8.19
C CYS A 267 1.57 -24.80 7.43
N ASP A 268 0.75 -25.78 7.66
CA ASP A 268 0.67 -26.98 6.83
C ASP A 268 0.27 -26.61 5.39
N GLY A 269 0.85 -27.29 4.39
CA GLY A 269 0.58 -27.00 2.97
C GLY A 269 1.39 -25.82 2.40
N VAL A 270 2.14 -25.10 3.20
CA VAL A 270 3.08 -24.07 2.73
C VAL A 270 4.48 -24.64 2.56
N THR A 271 5.06 -24.41 1.41
CA THR A 271 6.47 -24.74 1.15
C THR A 271 7.33 -23.50 1.38
N TYR A 272 8.30 -23.59 2.28
CA TYR A 272 9.20 -22.52 2.66
C TYR A 272 10.57 -22.71 2.03
N ASP A 273 11.13 -21.65 1.41
CA ASP A 273 12.54 -21.67 1.01
C ASP A 273 13.47 -21.41 2.20
N ARG A 274 14.77 -21.53 1.97
CA ARG A 274 15.81 -21.35 3.01
C ARG A 274 15.94 -19.91 3.53
N TYR A 275 15.33 -18.94 2.89
CA TYR A 275 15.38 -17.52 3.25
C TYR A 275 14.13 -17.05 4.01
N CYS A 276 13.14 -17.93 4.15
CA CYS A 276 11.97 -17.66 4.97
C CYS A 276 12.34 -17.64 6.46
N ARG A 277 11.75 -16.72 7.22
CA ARG A 277 12.04 -16.53 8.63
C ARG A 277 10.76 -16.33 9.44
N SER A 278 10.64 -17.10 10.53
CA SER A 278 9.60 -16.87 11.52
C SER A 278 10.06 -15.82 12.54
N TYR A 279 9.18 -14.89 12.85
CA TYR A 279 9.41 -13.82 13.82
C TYR A 279 8.24 -13.69 14.78
N GLN A 280 8.53 -13.22 16.00
CA GLN A 280 7.50 -12.57 16.80
C GLN A 280 7.35 -11.11 16.34
N PRO A 281 6.16 -10.50 16.51
CA PRO A 281 5.93 -9.14 16.04
C PRO A 281 6.95 -8.11 16.53
N GLU A 282 7.35 -8.21 17.80
CA GLU A 282 8.34 -7.33 18.44
C GLU A 282 9.77 -7.49 17.91
N GLU A 283 10.08 -8.58 17.25
CA GLU A 283 11.38 -8.79 16.61
C GLU A 283 11.50 -8.05 15.29
N LEU A 284 10.41 -7.99 14.51
CA LEU A 284 10.39 -7.38 13.18
C LEU A 284 9.87 -5.95 13.18
N PHE A 285 8.89 -5.62 14.02
CA PHE A 285 8.23 -4.32 14.05
C PHE A 285 8.59 -3.49 15.28
N CYS A 286 8.63 -2.16 15.11
CA CYS A 286 8.41 -1.28 16.23
C CYS A 286 6.94 -1.38 16.63
N LEU A 287 6.64 -1.61 17.92
CA LEU A 287 5.27 -1.73 18.40
C LEU A 287 4.80 -0.40 19.00
N ASN A 288 3.50 -0.12 18.88
CA ASN A 288 2.84 0.96 19.59
C ASN A 288 2.49 0.55 21.03
N TYR A 289 1.91 1.45 21.81
CA TYR A 289 1.55 1.22 23.21
C TYR A 289 0.52 0.08 23.44
N LEU A 290 -0.19 -0.35 22.38
CA LEU A 290 -1.11 -1.49 22.42
C LEU A 290 -0.42 -2.83 22.06
N GLY A 291 0.88 -2.82 21.78
CA GLY A 291 1.63 -4.00 21.36
C GLY A 291 1.42 -4.35 19.88
N TRP A 292 0.89 -3.45 19.09
CA TRP A 292 0.66 -3.65 17.64
C TRP A 292 1.76 -2.98 16.83
N PRO A 293 2.05 -3.46 15.59
CA PRO A 293 3.00 -2.80 14.72
C PRO A 293 2.70 -1.31 14.58
N ALA A 294 3.71 -0.47 14.80
CA ALA A 294 3.63 0.95 14.56
C ALA A 294 3.76 1.23 13.06
N TYR A 295 3.11 2.29 12.59
CA TYR A 295 3.06 2.66 11.18
C TYR A 295 3.36 4.12 10.99
N ASP A 296 4.01 4.43 9.87
CA ASP A 296 4.11 5.79 9.37
C ASP A 296 2.95 6.05 8.39
N ASP A 297 2.20 7.12 8.62
CA ASP A 297 1.23 7.62 7.64
C ASP A 297 1.99 8.47 6.61
N LEU A 298 2.40 7.80 5.55
CA LEU A 298 3.10 8.44 4.45
C LEU A 298 2.09 8.96 3.43
N SER A 299 2.45 9.99 2.69
CA SER A 299 1.65 10.49 1.56
C SER A 299 1.32 9.40 0.53
N PHE A 300 2.11 8.33 0.49
CA PHE A 300 1.91 7.17 -0.39
C PHE A 300 1.05 6.06 0.22
N GLY A 301 0.78 6.10 1.53
CA GLY A 301 0.05 5.07 2.27
C GLY A 301 0.69 4.78 3.63
N VAL A 302 0.17 3.78 4.32
CA VAL A 302 0.64 3.39 5.65
C VAL A 302 1.76 2.35 5.51
N ALA A 303 2.92 2.63 6.07
CA ALA A 303 4.08 1.75 6.06
C ALA A 303 4.39 1.20 7.45
N PRO A 304 4.56 -0.12 7.63
CA PRO A 304 4.99 -0.66 8.90
C PRO A 304 6.43 -0.23 9.21
N ARG A 305 6.70 0.12 10.47
CA ARG A 305 8.04 0.46 10.95
C ARG A 305 8.83 -0.81 11.25
N LEU A 306 9.75 -1.17 10.36
CA LEU A 306 10.56 -2.38 10.45
C LEU A 306 11.88 -2.11 11.19
N LYS A 307 12.27 -3.05 12.04
CA LYS A 307 13.53 -3.00 12.82
C LYS A 307 14.70 -3.61 12.04
N GLU A 308 15.88 -3.00 12.11
CA GLU A 308 17.14 -3.66 11.77
C GLU A 308 17.62 -4.56 12.94
N PRO A 309 18.32 -5.66 12.66
CA PRO A 309 18.61 -6.28 11.36
C PRO A 309 17.51 -7.25 10.88
N ALA A 310 16.44 -7.44 11.63
CA ALA A 310 15.41 -8.45 11.36
C ALA A 310 14.70 -8.26 10.02
N ALA A 311 14.57 -7.01 9.56
CA ALA A 311 13.90 -6.69 8.28
C ALA A 311 14.67 -7.09 7.02
N GLN A 312 15.86 -7.71 7.15
CA GLN A 312 16.65 -8.12 5.99
C GLN A 312 16.00 -9.28 5.25
N GLY A 313 15.53 -8.99 4.06
CA GLY A 313 15.02 -9.93 3.07
C GLY A 313 16.01 -10.18 1.92
N CYS A 314 15.48 -10.34 0.72
CA CYS A 314 16.28 -10.55 -0.49
C CYS A 314 15.96 -9.48 -1.55
N LEU A 315 16.92 -9.23 -2.44
CA LEU A 315 16.64 -8.55 -3.70
C LEU A 315 15.86 -9.48 -4.61
N VAL A 316 14.86 -8.94 -5.27
CA VAL A 316 14.09 -9.64 -6.30
C VAL A 316 14.47 -9.10 -7.66
N ALA A 317 14.83 -9.97 -8.59
CA ALA A 317 15.20 -9.59 -9.94
C ALA A 317 14.44 -10.43 -10.97
N ALA A 318 14.13 -9.83 -12.13
CA ALA A 318 13.65 -10.55 -13.29
C ALA A 318 14.83 -10.94 -14.18
N LYS A 319 15.03 -12.24 -14.41
CA LYS A 319 16.07 -12.75 -15.28
C LYS A 319 15.63 -14.05 -15.97
N ASP A 320 15.88 -14.16 -17.27
CA ASP A 320 15.51 -15.32 -18.09
C ASP A 320 14.01 -15.69 -17.98
N GLY A 321 13.13 -14.69 -17.84
CA GLY A 321 11.67 -14.87 -17.76
C GLY A 321 11.15 -15.31 -16.38
N THR A 322 12.02 -15.48 -15.37
CA THR A 322 11.63 -15.85 -14.01
C THR A 322 12.06 -14.82 -12.97
N LEU A 323 11.37 -14.82 -11.81
CA LEU A 323 11.80 -14.07 -10.64
C LEU A 323 12.91 -14.83 -9.91
N ARG A 324 13.95 -14.12 -9.54
CA ARG A 324 15.11 -14.65 -8.81
C ARG A 324 15.35 -13.85 -7.54
N LEU A 325 15.86 -14.53 -6.52
CA LEU A 325 16.18 -13.95 -5.21
C LEU A 325 17.68 -13.92 -4.98
N SER A 326 18.16 -12.83 -4.39
CA SER A 326 19.53 -12.71 -3.91
C SER A 326 19.57 -11.98 -2.57
N CYS A 327 20.18 -12.62 -1.57
CA CYS A 327 20.37 -12.01 -0.26
C CYS A 327 21.76 -11.37 -0.09
N ASP A 328 22.68 -11.63 -1.01
CA ASP A 328 24.06 -11.07 -1.04
C ASP A 328 24.29 -10.09 -2.20
N GLY A 329 23.30 -9.94 -3.08
CA GLY A 329 23.38 -9.10 -4.29
C GLY A 329 24.24 -9.73 -5.42
N MET A 330 24.80 -10.91 -5.23
CA MET A 330 25.71 -11.57 -6.16
C MET A 330 25.16 -12.90 -6.68
N THR A 331 24.67 -13.74 -5.77
CA THR A 331 24.16 -15.08 -6.10
C THR A 331 22.65 -15.07 -6.17
N TYR A 332 22.08 -15.46 -7.31
CA TYR A 332 20.65 -15.46 -7.54
C TYR A 332 20.08 -16.89 -7.59
N THR A 333 19.06 -17.13 -6.76
CA THR A 333 18.30 -18.39 -6.75
C THR A 333 17.00 -18.20 -7.54
N ASP A 334 16.71 -19.11 -8.46
CA ASP A 334 15.49 -19.11 -9.26
C ASP A 334 14.29 -19.57 -8.41
N THR A 335 13.18 -18.84 -8.46
CA THR A 335 11.93 -19.21 -7.78
C THR A 335 11.02 -20.09 -8.65
N GLY A 336 11.31 -20.19 -9.96
CA GLY A 336 10.41 -20.81 -10.94
C GLY A 336 9.12 -20.02 -11.20
N VAL A 337 8.99 -18.82 -10.64
CA VAL A 337 7.81 -17.95 -10.83
C VAL A 337 8.06 -17.03 -12.03
N THR A 338 7.11 -16.98 -12.96
CA THR A 338 7.20 -16.11 -14.15
C THR A 338 7.31 -14.64 -13.76
N ALA A 339 8.30 -13.96 -14.31
CA ALA A 339 8.49 -12.53 -14.13
C ALA A 339 7.53 -11.75 -15.04
N VAL A 340 6.62 -10.99 -14.43
CA VAL A 340 5.70 -10.08 -15.14
C VAL A 340 6.08 -8.61 -14.95
N TRP A 341 7.00 -8.33 -14.03
CA TRP A 341 7.50 -7.00 -13.67
C TRP A 341 8.87 -6.76 -14.29
N THR A 342 9.15 -5.54 -14.69
CA THR A 342 10.45 -5.14 -15.21
C THR A 342 11.50 -5.07 -14.10
N ALA A 343 12.79 -5.07 -14.48
CA ALA A 343 13.88 -4.90 -13.53
C ALA A 343 13.81 -3.53 -12.81
N GLU A 344 13.37 -2.48 -13.50
CA GLU A 344 13.19 -1.15 -12.94
C GLU A 344 12.09 -1.16 -11.86
N GLU A 345 10.93 -1.76 -12.15
CA GLU A 345 9.82 -1.88 -11.20
C GLU A 345 10.22 -2.67 -9.95
N LEU A 346 10.97 -3.73 -10.10
CA LEU A 346 11.46 -4.56 -8.99
C LEU A 346 12.54 -3.84 -8.13
N SER A 347 13.25 -2.88 -8.70
CA SER A 347 14.33 -2.14 -8.04
C SER A 347 13.87 -0.98 -7.17
N ALA A 348 12.58 -0.65 -7.19
CA ALA A 348 12.00 0.43 -6.40
C ALA A 348 11.00 -0.12 -5.37
N ASP A 349 10.82 0.60 -4.26
CA ASP A 349 9.77 0.35 -3.27
C ASP A 349 8.47 1.08 -3.63
N CYS A 350 7.44 0.94 -2.80
CA CYS A 350 6.14 1.58 -2.98
C CYS A 350 6.21 3.12 -3.02
N ALA A 351 7.21 3.72 -2.40
CA ALA A 351 7.45 5.16 -2.40
C ALA A 351 8.40 5.63 -3.52
N GLY A 352 8.89 4.70 -4.35
CA GLY A 352 9.82 4.98 -5.44
C GLY A 352 11.30 5.06 -5.00
N ASN A 353 11.62 4.72 -3.75
CA ASN A 353 13.00 4.66 -3.29
C ASN A 353 13.70 3.42 -3.86
N LYS A 354 15.02 3.52 -4.03
CA LYS A 354 15.83 2.37 -4.43
C LYS A 354 15.71 1.26 -3.37
N ARG A 355 15.29 0.09 -3.80
CA ARG A 355 15.12 -1.07 -2.93
C ARG A 355 16.45 -1.72 -2.58
N GLY A 356 16.64 -1.95 -1.28
CA GLY A 356 17.66 -2.87 -0.75
C GLY A 356 17.10 -4.28 -0.53
N SER A 357 17.87 -5.13 0.13
CA SER A 357 17.45 -6.48 0.56
C SER A 357 16.58 -6.40 1.81
N ILE A 358 15.34 -5.89 1.67
CA ILE A 358 14.40 -5.66 2.76
C ILE A 358 13.07 -6.32 2.42
N PHE A 359 12.42 -6.93 3.42
CA PHE A 359 11.08 -7.51 3.27
C PHE A 359 10.00 -6.44 3.04
N GLY A 360 8.95 -6.84 2.31
CA GLY A 360 7.71 -6.07 2.22
C GLY A 360 7.71 -4.94 1.20
N ALA A 361 6.66 -4.13 1.23
CA ALA A 361 6.37 -3.11 0.21
C ALA A 361 7.28 -1.87 0.29
N TYR A 362 7.81 -1.56 1.46
CA TYR A 362 8.63 -0.38 1.73
C TYR A 362 10.07 -0.79 2.05
N ALA A 363 11.03 -0.11 1.44
CA ALA A 363 12.45 -0.39 1.62
C ALA A 363 13.11 0.48 2.72
N LYS A 364 12.34 1.29 3.40
CA LYS A 364 12.85 2.16 4.49
C LYS A 364 12.81 1.39 5.80
N LEU A 365 13.98 1.25 6.42
CA LEU A 365 14.09 0.77 7.79
C LEU A 365 13.81 1.92 8.75
N PHE A 366 13.11 1.61 9.81
CA PHE A 366 12.92 2.51 10.91
C PHE A 366 13.99 2.23 11.97
N VAL A 367 14.78 3.22 12.26
CA VAL A 367 15.63 3.19 13.44
C VAL A 367 14.78 3.67 14.62
N PRO A 368 14.49 2.80 15.63
CA PRO A 368 13.67 3.17 16.76
C PRO A 368 14.15 4.47 17.40
N TYR A 369 13.22 5.31 17.82
CA TYR A 369 13.58 6.43 18.65
C TYR A 369 14.04 5.90 19.99
N ARG A 370 15.30 6.18 20.36
CA ARG A 370 15.86 5.85 21.66
C ARG A 370 16.25 7.12 22.37
N LEU A 371 15.92 7.21 23.63
CA LEU A 371 16.30 8.37 24.42
C LEU A 371 17.83 8.48 24.44
N GLY A 372 18.36 9.59 23.96
CA GLY A 372 19.79 9.83 23.82
C GLY A 372 20.40 9.49 22.46
N ASP A 373 19.75 8.66 21.62
CA ASP A 373 20.19 8.38 20.24
C ASP A 373 19.69 9.47 19.29
N VAL A 374 20.35 10.59 19.33
CA VAL A 374 19.95 11.83 18.65
C VAL A 374 20.27 11.78 17.16
N ASN A 375 21.31 11.06 16.75
CA ASN A 375 21.73 10.93 15.37
C ASN A 375 21.01 9.78 14.62
N GLY A 376 20.40 8.83 15.37
CA GLY A 376 19.66 7.72 14.79
C GLY A 376 20.53 6.59 14.27
N ASP A 377 21.74 6.42 14.78
CA ASP A 377 22.63 5.32 14.40
C ASP A 377 22.36 4.01 15.20
N GLY A 378 21.38 4.03 16.12
CA GLY A 378 20.99 2.90 16.96
C GLY A 378 21.82 2.76 18.25
N THR A 379 22.80 3.63 18.47
CA THR A 379 23.67 3.61 19.65
C THR A 379 23.73 4.99 20.30
N VAL A 380 23.73 5.03 21.63
CA VAL A 380 23.96 6.29 22.35
C VAL A 380 25.46 6.46 22.56
N ASN A 381 26.04 7.49 21.95
CA ASN A 381 27.47 7.76 22.01
C ASN A 381 27.77 9.27 22.00
N ILE A 382 29.06 9.65 21.97
CA ILE A 382 29.45 11.07 22.04
C ILE A 382 29.01 11.91 20.86
N SER A 383 28.73 11.26 19.70
CA SER A 383 28.24 11.95 18.51
C SER A 383 26.84 12.53 18.73
N ASP A 384 26.01 11.86 19.57
CA ASP A 384 24.67 12.31 19.93
C ASP A 384 24.71 13.60 20.76
N ALA A 385 25.55 13.61 21.80
CA ALA A 385 25.78 14.81 22.61
C ALA A 385 26.32 15.97 21.75
N THR A 386 27.17 15.66 20.77
CA THR A 386 27.71 16.64 19.84
C THR A 386 26.65 17.17 18.89
N LEU A 387 25.80 16.29 18.32
CA LEU A 387 24.71 16.67 17.43
C LEU A 387 23.68 17.53 18.15
N LEU A 388 23.32 17.15 19.39
CA LEU A 388 22.39 17.91 20.23
C LEU A 388 22.92 19.33 20.51
N ARG A 389 24.20 19.48 20.83
CA ARG A 389 24.83 20.80 21.01
C ARG A 389 24.84 21.64 19.71
N ARG A 390 25.09 21.01 18.58
CA ARG A 390 25.03 21.69 17.26
C ARG A 390 23.60 22.17 16.97
N TYR A 391 22.60 21.34 17.23
CA TYR A 391 21.20 21.74 17.07
C TYR A 391 20.84 22.94 17.96
N LEU A 392 21.22 22.92 19.23
CA LEU A 392 21.00 24.02 20.17
C LEU A 392 21.76 25.29 19.77
N ALA A 393 22.87 25.18 19.08
CA ALA A 393 23.62 26.29 18.53
C ALA A 393 23.07 26.81 17.19
N GLY A 394 21.91 26.29 16.70
CA GLY A 394 21.25 26.72 15.48
C GLY A 394 21.81 26.14 14.19
N TYR A 395 22.67 25.13 14.25
CA TYR A 395 23.11 24.45 13.02
C TYR A 395 22.00 23.58 12.45
N GLN A 396 21.95 23.51 11.12
CA GLN A 396 21.05 22.56 10.46
C GLN A 396 21.44 21.12 10.75
N VAL A 397 20.44 20.30 11.03
CA VAL A 397 20.55 18.86 11.28
C VAL A 397 19.69 18.09 10.31
N THR A 398 20.05 16.85 10.04
CA THR A 398 19.36 16.02 9.01
C THR A 398 17.93 15.65 9.42
N ASP A 399 17.72 15.37 10.73
CA ASP A 399 16.41 14.99 11.26
C ASP A 399 16.10 15.78 12.55
N PRO A 400 15.53 17.00 12.41
CA PRO A 400 15.21 17.83 13.57
C PRO A 400 14.17 17.20 14.52
N GLU A 401 13.24 16.40 14.00
CA GLU A 401 12.21 15.76 14.82
C GLU A 401 12.81 14.67 15.71
N ARG A 402 13.73 13.86 15.18
CA ARG A 402 14.49 12.90 15.99
C ARG A 402 15.30 13.62 17.08
N VAL A 403 15.98 14.70 16.73
CA VAL A 403 16.74 15.50 17.70
C VAL A 403 15.84 15.97 18.84
N LYS A 404 14.64 16.44 18.54
CA LYS A 404 13.66 16.88 19.55
C LYS A 404 13.15 15.74 20.41
N LEU A 405 12.85 14.59 19.82
CA LEU A 405 12.31 13.45 20.55
C LEU A 405 13.37 12.75 21.39
N CYS A 406 14.49 12.38 20.78
CA CYS A 406 15.56 11.62 21.45
C CYS A 406 16.46 12.47 22.34
N GLY A 407 16.55 13.76 22.04
CA GLY A 407 17.38 14.71 22.80
C GLY A 407 16.72 15.29 24.06
N LYS A 408 15.42 15.12 24.24
CA LYS A 408 14.66 15.64 25.39
C LYS A 408 14.78 14.71 26.61
N ILE A 409 15.91 14.70 27.27
CA ILE A 409 16.27 13.72 28.30
C ILE A 409 15.71 14.10 29.67
N LEU A 410 15.96 15.32 30.11
CA LEU A 410 15.54 15.79 31.45
C LEU A 410 14.02 15.95 31.58
N HIS A 411 13.36 16.22 30.47
CA HIS A 411 11.92 16.41 30.39
C HIS A 411 11.21 15.36 29.53
N HIS A 412 11.77 14.14 29.50
CA HIS A 412 11.16 13.04 28.74
C HIS A 412 9.74 12.76 29.24
N GLY A 413 8.79 12.76 28.30
CA GLY A 413 7.35 12.61 28.60
C GLY A 413 6.62 13.88 29.04
N ALA A 414 7.31 15.02 29.23
CA ALA A 414 6.64 16.29 29.52
C ALA A 414 6.21 16.99 28.21
N PHE A 415 5.00 17.53 28.20
CA PHE A 415 4.41 18.14 26.99
C PHE A 415 5.13 19.45 26.58
N ASP A 416 5.65 20.21 27.50
CA ASP A 416 6.17 21.57 27.33
C ASP A 416 7.66 21.78 27.67
N GLY A 417 8.40 20.69 27.92
CA GLY A 417 9.84 20.79 28.20
C GLY A 417 10.66 21.11 26.96
N GLU A 418 11.52 22.11 27.02
CA GLU A 418 12.48 22.41 25.97
C GLU A 418 13.79 21.65 26.14
N ILE A 419 14.45 21.34 25.00
CA ILE A 419 15.79 20.77 25.01
C ILE A 419 16.78 21.84 25.40
N THR A 420 17.69 21.48 26.29
CA THR A 420 18.73 22.37 26.80
C THR A 420 20.12 21.73 26.70
N ILE A 421 21.14 22.52 27.00
CA ILE A 421 22.53 22.02 27.06
C ILE A 421 22.70 20.93 28.15
N ASN A 422 21.84 20.94 29.16
CA ASN A 422 21.88 19.94 30.23
C ASN A 422 21.48 18.55 29.72
N ASP A 423 20.60 18.46 28.70
CA ASP A 423 20.25 17.18 28.06
C ASP A 423 21.46 16.54 27.38
N ALA A 424 22.29 17.36 26.71
CA ALA A 424 23.56 16.88 26.15
C ALA A 424 24.57 16.46 27.25
N THR A 425 24.47 17.09 28.40
CA THR A 425 25.31 16.70 29.58
C THR A 425 24.83 15.38 30.15
N GLU A 426 23.55 15.10 30.20
CA GLU A 426 23.02 13.80 30.66
C GLU A 426 23.47 12.65 29.74
N ILE A 427 23.54 12.85 28.41
CA ILE A 427 24.16 11.85 27.53
C ILE A 427 25.61 11.59 27.90
N GLN A 428 26.41 12.63 28.23
CA GLN A 428 27.78 12.46 28.62
C GLN A 428 27.91 11.76 29.98
N ARG A 429 26.99 12.04 30.93
CA ARG A 429 26.94 11.32 32.24
C ARG A 429 26.65 9.85 32.02
N TYR A 430 25.68 9.51 31.17
CA TYR A 430 25.37 8.13 30.81
C TYR A 430 26.59 7.39 30.25
N LEU A 431 27.32 8.03 29.32
CA LEU A 431 28.51 7.45 28.71
C LEU A 431 29.66 7.28 29.69
N ALA A 432 29.68 8.07 30.76
CA ALA A 432 30.63 7.96 31.86
C ALA A 432 30.13 7.07 33.01
N GLU A 433 29.06 6.29 32.77
CA GLU A 433 28.44 5.36 33.73
C GLU A 433 27.91 6.01 35.00
N PHE A 434 27.60 7.32 34.97
CA PHE A 434 26.91 7.99 36.06
C PHE A 434 25.40 7.75 35.98
N GLU A 435 24.74 7.80 37.12
CA GLU A 435 23.30 7.77 37.21
C GLU A 435 22.68 8.97 36.48
N THR A 436 21.69 8.73 35.62
CA THR A 436 21.01 9.75 34.80
C THR A 436 19.57 9.98 35.25
N ALA A 437 19.04 11.17 35.01
CA ALA A 437 17.69 11.54 35.38
C ALA A 437 16.59 10.72 34.64
N SER A 438 16.92 10.20 33.46
CA SER A 438 16.01 9.41 32.60
C SER A 438 16.70 8.16 32.07
N PRO A 439 15.93 7.14 31.65
CA PRO A 439 16.50 5.86 31.20
C PRO A 439 17.03 5.97 29.75
N ILE A 440 18.19 6.60 29.60
CA ILE A 440 18.88 6.75 28.32
C ILE A 440 19.11 5.37 27.66
N GLY A 441 18.97 5.27 26.36
CA GLY A 441 19.10 4.04 25.58
C GLY A 441 17.81 3.22 25.46
N ARG A 442 16.75 3.55 26.20
CA ARG A 442 15.44 2.91 26.04
C ARG A 442 14.71 3.43 24.80
N GLU A 443 13.95 2.54 24.16
CA GLU A 443 13.03 2.92 23.09
C GLU A 443 11.94 3.84 23.65
N ILE A 444 11.64 4.90 22.91
CA ILE A 444 10.61 5.89 23.22
C ILE A 444 9.58 5.93 22.10
N GLU A 445 8.32 6.14 22.46
CA GLU A 445 7.24 6.24 21.52
C GLU A 445 7.28 7.61 20.83
N SER A 446 7.12 7.63 19.51
CA SER A 446 6.81 8.85 18.78
C SER A 446 5.30 9.06 18.87
N HIS A 447 4.86 10.09 19.56
CA HIS A 447 3.46 10.49 19.60
C HIS A 447 3.05 11.23 18.32
#